data_e6c94a63eeea86c7ab6f03e315c59555
#
_entry.id   e6c94a63eeea86c7ab6f03e315c59555
#
_cell.length_a   1.000
_cell.length_b   1.000
_cell.length_c   1.000
_cell.angle_alpha   90.00
_cell.angle_beta   90.00
_cell.angle_gamma   90.00
#
_symmetry.space_group_name_H-M   'P 1'
#
loop_
_entity.id
_entity.type
_entity.pdbx_description
1 polymer ?
#
loop_
_entity_poly.entity_id
_entity_poly.type
_entity_poly.pdbx_seq_one_letter_code
_entity_poly.pdbx_strand_id
1 'polypeptide(L)'
;MNKMSKTFQHIANSFSKRCLTALLSIILPLGWMGGFSSCSDTYMTEINTDDSKAEDINPNAELTTALLQTYGDFQVMDVFRCYITGFTQYYAGGWNVSNYAGAVYPENATSKLLWDRYYAIGIKNLVDAISRTADKPNVNAALRIHRAYMMAVLSDVYGDIPCTEAGKGYTENISLPKYDTQEEVYNFILSELKEAVAQLGTGSDEISGDCTSLYQDIDAWKRYANSLRMRYAMRISDVAPEKAKTEFEAAMNDAAGYIQNSEQDAFVFHMDSPFTLYDGASDLDFRGNALGEMLYGQDPQSPTFVSSTLFYYLKNNNDPRLYQICRNYICTTRSQTDTSGNYDVTDEVIAWGENGGAGIVPCNVGDAWWSDWVNGPDNSAIPTLEKLVKQNPDAGYDKNNYPARMIRPSLAVNFEKTSCPGILMTSAEIEFLLAEAKSKGWNVSGTVEEHYHNGIRAAMNMMNKYYGTTISDAEIEEYILYHPLSDNPRECINYEAWILHLTNPAEGWANLRRSDYPALADRTKLPIRGDFPHEDQNMQTPTRLKYPNIENEYNKVHFNEAIQRLGGSDDWHHRNWWDVNEQNFKAIEEIKG
;
A
#
# COMPACT_ATOMS: atom_id res chain seq x y z
N MET A 1 1.57 -51.26 -0.10
CA MET A 1 0.65 -50.39 0.69
C MET A 1 -0.40 -51.19 1.44
N ASN A 2 -0.06 -52.17 2.30
CA ASN A 2 -1.07 -52.96 3.02
C ASN A 2 -0.54 -53.62 4.31
N LYS A 3 0.39 -52.99 5.00
CA LYS A 3 0.89 -53.47 6.31
C LYS A 3 0.94 -52.44 7.46
N MET A 4 0.66 -51.13 7.19
CA MET A 4 0.64 -50.10 8.24
C MET A 4 -0.75 -49.78 8.81
N SER A 5 -1.82 -50.27 8.21
CA SER A 5 -3.19 -50.02 8.67
C SER A 5 -3.66 -50.91 9.84
N LYS A 6 -3.00 -52.02 10.11
CA LYS A 6 -3.43 -52.97 11.17
C LYS A 6 -2.86 -52.71 12.54
N THR A 7 -1.79 -51.92 12.64
CA THR A 7 -1.12 -51.65 13.92
C THR A 7 -1.78 -50.50 14.71
N PHE A 8 -2.41 -49.55 14.00
CA PHE A 8 -3.11 -48.42 14.65
C PHE A 8 -4.50 -48.78 15.22
N GLN A 9 -5.16 -49.80 14.70
CA GLN A 9 -6.46 -50.24 15.24
C GLN A 9 -6.36 -51.07 16.51
N HIS A 10 -5.19 -51.69 16.79
CA HIS A 10 -4.99 -52.48 18.02
C HIS A 10 -4.62 -51.62 19.25
N ILE A 11 -4.08 -50.42 19.05
CA ILE A 11 -3.69 -49.52 20.15
C ILE A 11 -4.91 -48.72 20.64
N ALA A 12 -5.84 -48.37 19.77
CA ALA A 12 -7.08 -47.63 20.15
C ALA A 12 -8.06 -48.47 20.97
N ASN A 13 -8.10 -49.79 20.80
CA ASN A 13 -9.01 -50.69 21.52
C ASN A 13 -8.50 -51.15 22.89
N SER A 14 -7.24 -50.93 23.22
CA SER A 14 -6.63 -51.33 24.50
C SER A 14 -6.80 -50.24 25.59
N PHE A 15 -6.98 -48.97 25.18
CA PHE A 15 -7.13 -47.85 26.13
C PHE A 15 -8.56 -47.65 26.64
N SER A 16 -9.57 -48.15 25.94
CA SER A 16 -10.97 -47.89 26.30
C SER A 16 -11.54 -48.90 27.33
N LYS A 17 -10.87 -50.00 27.63
CA LYS A 17 -11.34 -51.04 28.56
C LYS A 17 -10.75 -51.00 29.96
N ARG A 18 -9.78 -50.14 30.23
CA ARG A 18 -9.13 -50.05 31.58
C ARG A 18 -9.55 -48.83 32.41
N CYS A 19 -10.25 -47.85 31.82
CA CYS A 19 -10.79 -46.68 32.55
C CYS A 19 -12.20 -46.84 33.08
N LEU A 20 -12.95 -47.92 32.72
CA LEU A 20 -14.34 -48.09 33.14
C LEU A 20 -14.51 -48.98 34.38
N THR A 21 -13.46 -49.56 34.95
CA THR A 21 -13.55 -50.46 36.12
C THR A 21 -12.99 -49.84 37.42
N ALA A 22 -12.52 -48.60 37.39
CA ALA A 22 -11.99 -47.91 38.57
C ALA A 22 -12.94 -46.85 39.16
N LEU A 23 -14.15 -46.68 38.61
CA LEU A 23 -15.10 -45.63 39.02
C LEU A 23 -16.36 -46.16 39.72
N LEU A 24 -16.40 -47.42 40.15
CA LEU A 24 -17.60 -48.03 40.76
C LEU A 24 -17.43 -48.70 42.12
N SER A 25 -16.45 -48.30 42.90
CA SER A 25 -16.29 -48.83 44.26
C SER A 25 -15.78 -47.75 45.22
N ILE A 26 -16.54 -46.74 45.51
CA ILE A 26 -16.52 -45.99 46.78
C ILE A 26 -17.81 -45.14 46.79
N ILE A 27 -18.92 -45.74 47.25
CA ILE A 27 -20.06 -44.99 47.78
C ILE A 27 -20.46 -45.62 49.13
N LEU A 28 -20.40 -44.72 50.14
CA LEU A 28 -21.06 -44.75 51.47
C LEU A 28 -20.24 -45.35 52.64
N PRO A 29 -20.40 -44.84 53.92
CA PRO A 29 -21.10 -43.61 54.31
C PRO A 29 -20.30 -42.72 55.29
N LEU A 30 -20.74 -41.58 55.57
CA LEU A 30 -20.88 -40.89 56.85
C LEU A 30 -20.70 -39.39 56.73
N GLY A 31 -21.77 -38.72 57.08
CA GLY A 31 -21.87 -37.28 57.04
C GLY A 31 -21.02 -36.58 58.11
N TRP A 32 -20.92 -35.34 57.92
CA TRP A 32 -21.08 -34.18 58.81
C TRP A 32 -20.29 -32.98 58.29
N MET A 33 -21.02 -31.90 58.10
CA MET A 33 -20.66 -30.48 58.19
C MET A 33 -19.17 -30.10 58.04
N GLY A 34 -18.85 -29.52 56.96
CA GLY A 34 -17.65 -28.72 56.77
C GLY A 34 -17.90 -27.70 55.68
N GLY A 35 -17.89 -26.43 56.01
CA GLY A 35 -18.30 -25.27 55.26
C GLY A 35 -17.93 -25.28 53.77
N PHE A 36 -18.83 -24.81 52.93
CA PHE A 36 -18.52 -24.34 51.60
C PHE A 36 -17.47 -23.22 51.76
N SER A 37 -16.22 -23.57 51.67
CA SER A 37 -15.19 -22.58 51.36
C SER A 37 -15.51 -22.14 49.94
N SER A 38 -16.20 -21.03 49.81
CA SER A 38 -16.26 -20.27 48.57
C SER A 38 -14.81 -20.14 48.09
N CYS A 39 -14.50 -20.61 46.90
CA CYS A 39 -13.26 -20.25 46.25
C CYS A 39 -13.12 -18.72 46.36
N SER A 40 -12.09 -18.25 47.04
CA SER A 40 -11.90 -16.82 47.19
C SER A 40 -11.80 -16.21 45.79
N ASP A 41 -12.34 -15.02 45.59
CA ASP A 41 -12.21 -14.29 44.31
C ASP A 41 -10.75 -14.20 43.87
N THR A 42 -9.80 -14.17 44.79
CA THR A 42 -8.35 -14.22 44.57
C THR A 42 -7.93 -15.51 43.88
N TYR A 43 -8.44 -16.69 44.29
CA TYR A 43 -8.07 -17.97 43.66
C TYR A 43 -8.68 -18.13 42.27
N MET A 44 -9.89 -17.62 42.06
CA MET A 44 -10.50 -17.60 40.72
C MET A 44 -9.82 -16.58 39.80
N THR A 45 -9.34 -15.50 40.35
CA THR A 45 -8.52 -14.51 39.61
C THR A 45 -7.18 -15.12 39.24
N GLU A 46 -6.51 -15.82 40.14
CA GLU A 46 -5.21 -16.47 39.89
C GLU A 46 -5.29 -17.59 38.83
N ILE A 47 -6.37 -18.39 38.84
CA ILE A 47 -6.62 -19.43 37.82
C ILE A 47 -6.98 -18.82 36.46
N ASN A 48 -7.66 -17.68 36.45
CA ASN A 48 -8.08 -16.98 35.23
C ASN A 48 -7.02 -15.98 34.73
N THR A 49 -5.94 -15.77 35.49
CA THR A 49 -4.82 -14.97 35.01
C THR A 49 -3.98 -15.84 34.05
N ASP A 50 -4.05 -15.54 32.79
CA ASP A 50 -3.22 -16.19 31.77
C ASP A 50 -1.83 -15.53 31.81
N ASP A 51 -0.91 -16.15 32.55
CA ASP A 51 0.48 -15.69 32.70
C ASP A 51 1.24 -15.60 31.35
N SER A 52 0.66 -16.15 30.29
CA SER A 52 1.20 -16.02 28.92
C SER A 52 0.76 -14.73 28.23
N LYS A 53 -0.22 -14.00 28.79
CA LYS A 53 -0.59 -12.69 28.29
C LYS A 53 0.39 -11.65 28.80
N ALA A 54 1.04 -10.95 27.87
CA ALA A 54 1.85 -9.80 28.21
C ALA A 54 0.93 -8.71 28.80
N GLU A 55 0.97 -8.55 30.14
CA GLU A 55 0.15 -7.58 30.85
C GLU A 55 0.60 -6.14 30.60
N ASP A 56 1.80 -5.92 30.06
CA ASP A 56 2.38 -4.59 29.84
C ASP A 56 3.19 -4.56 28.55
N ILE A 57 2.50 -4.46 27.41
CA ILE A 57 3.17 -4.26 26.12
C ILE A 57 3.69 -2.83 26.07
N ASN A 58 4.97 -2.67 25.74
CA ASN A 58 5.59 -1.35 25.62
C ASN A 58 4.93 -0.54 24.48
N PRO A 59 4.31 0.63 24.75
CA PRO A 59 3.66 1.45 23.72
C PRO A 59 4.59 1.85 22.56
N ASN A 60 5.88 2.01 22.83
CA ASN A 60 6.86 2.26 21.77
C ASN A 60 7.05 1.06 20.85
N ALA A 61 6.94 -0.18 21.34
CA ALA A 61 7.00 -1.37 20.49
C ALA A 61 5.75 -1.49 19.59
N GLU A 62 4.60 -1.09 20.10
CA GLU A 62 3.35 -1.03 19.31
C GLU A 62 3.43 0.04 18.22
N LEU A 63 4.02 1.20 18.50
CA LEU A 63 4.31 2.22 17.50
C LEU A 63 5.25 1.68 16.41
N THR A 64 6.37 1.04 16.82
CA THR A 64 7.33 0.45 15.87
C THR A 64 6.63 -0.56 14.96
N THR A 65 5.81 -1.45 15.53
CA THR A 65 5.08 -2.46 14.76
C THR A 65 4.14 -1.82 13.74
N ALA A 66 3.37 -0.81 14.13
CA ALA A 66 2.44 -0.13 13.24
C ALA A 66 3.15 0.67 12.13
N LEU A 67 4.27 1.33 12.46
CA LEU A 67 5.10 2.03 11.48
C LEU A 67 5.68 1.07 10.44
N LEU A 68 6.31 -0.01 10.89
CA LEU A 68 6.90 -1.03 10.01
C LEU A 68 5.83 -1.73 9.16
N GLN A 69 4.65 -1.99 9.72
CA GLN A 69 3.54 -2.62 9.01
C GLN A 69 3.15 -1.86 7.74
N THR A 70 3.28 -0.53 7.74
CA THR A 70 2.83 0.33 6.64
C THR A 70 3.37 -0.10 5.28
N TYR A 71 4.64 -0.55 5.22
CA TYR A 71 5.30 -1.05 4.00
C TYR A 71 5.87 -2.46 4.14
N GLY A 72 6.02 -2.96 5.37
CA GLY A 72 6.61 -4.28 5.61
C GLY A 72 5.61 -5.42 5.65
N ASP A 73 4.31 -5.13 5.71
CA ASP A 73 3.28 -6.18 5.73
C ASP A 73 2.99 -6.68 4.32
N PHE A 74 3.41 -7.90 4.07
CA PHE A 74 3.23 -8.59 2.80
C PHE A 74 1.77 -8.63 2.33
N GLN A 75 0.85 -8.91 3.24
CA GLN A 75 -0.57 -9.04 2.90
C GLN A 75 -1.19 -7.68 2.56
N VAL A 76 -0.75 -6.62 3.24
CA VAL A 76 -1.15 -5.24 2.90
C VAL A 76 -0.61 -4.86 1.52
N MET A 77 0.67 -5.14 1.26
CA MET A 77 1.30 -4.82 -0.02
C MET A 77 0.73 -5.66 -1.18
N ASP A 78 0.22 -6.86 -0.91
CA ASP A 78 -0.46 -7.68 -1.91
C ASP A 78 -1.77 -7.05 -2.41
N VAL A 79 -2.50 -6.35 -1.55
CA VAL A 79 -3.67 -5.55 -1.97
C VAL A 79 -3.24 -4.44 -2.94
N PHE A 80 -2.16 -3.74 -2.63
CA PHE A 80 -1.66 -2.67 -3.50
C PHE A 80 -1.20 -3.24 -4.84
N ARG A 81 -0.43 -4.32 -4.86
CA ARG A 81 -0.01 -4.99 -6.09
C ARG A 81 -1.19 -5.50 -6.92
N CYS A 82 -2.11 -6.24 -6.30
CA CYS A 82 -3.18 -6.93 -7.02
C CYS A 82 -4.25 -5.99 -7.58
N TYR A 83 -4.54 -4.89 -6.88
CA TYR A 83 -5.64 -3.99 -7.23
C TYR A 83 -5.17 -2.56 -7.52
N ILE A 84 -4.58 -1.90 -6.54
CA ILE A 84 -4.41 -0.44 -6.56
C ILE A 84 -3.43 0.01 -7.65
N THR A 85 -2.30 -0.70 -7.81
CA THR A 85 -1.32 -0.35 -8.84
C THR A 85 -1.85 -0.55 -10.26
N GLY A 86 -2.79 -1.48 -10.45
CA GLY A 86 -3.50 -1.65 -11.71
C GLY A 86 -4.60 -0.62 -11.93
N PHE A 87 -5.28 -0.19 -10.86
CA PHE A 87 -6.30 0.87 -10.95
C PHE A 87 -5.67 2.24 -11.24
N THR A 88 -4.50 2.51 -10.70
CA THR A 88 -3.71 3.70 -11.05
C THR A 88 -3.00 3.60 -12.39
N GLN A 89 -3.02 2.40 -13.00
CA GLN A 89 -2.30 2.08 -14.23
C GLN A 89 -0.79 2.36 -14.16
N TYR A 90 -0.19 2.16 -12.98
CA TYR A 90 1.27 2.10 -12.86
C TYR A 90 1.81 0.79 -13.43
N TYR A 91 1.16 -0.32 -13.07
CA TYR A 91 1.61 -1.66 -13.42
C TYR A 91 0.51 -2.47 -14.11
N ALA A 92 0.95 -3.47 -14.86
CA ALA A 92 0.13 -4.40 -15.60
C ALA A 92 0.82 -5.77 -15.62
N GLY A 93 0.22 -6.73 -16.28
CA GLY A 93 0.80 -8.06 -16.44
C GLY A 93 0.83 -8.87 -15.15
N GLY A 94 1.51 -10.01 -15.20
CA GLY A 94 1.42 -11.00 -14.16
C GLY A 94 0.01 -11.57 -13.98
N TRP A 95 -0.08 -12.70 -13.32
CA TRP A 95 -1.38 -13.34 -13.12
C TRP A 95 -2.30 -12.48 -12.24
N ASN A 96 -1.77 -11.97 -11.13
CA ASN A 96 -2.59 -11.27 -10.14
C ASN A 96 -3.07 -9.90 -10.65
N VAL A 97 -2.18 -9.08 -11.22
CA VAL A 97 -2.57 -7.75 -11.70
C VAL A 97 -3.57 -7.85 -12.86
N SER A 98 -3.35 -8.78 -13.81
CA SER A 98 -4.26 -8.98 -14.93
C SER A 98 -5.65 -9.44 -14.52
N ASN A 99 -5.75 -10.31 -13.52
CA ASN A 99 -7.02 -10.87 -13.09
C ASN A 99 -7.72 -10.00 -12.05
N TYR A 100 -7.01 -9.54 -11.01
CA TYR A 100 -7.64 -8.76 -9.94
C TYR A 100 -7.94 -7.32 -10.36
N ALA A 101 -6.92 -6.56 -10.73
CA ALA A 101 -7.14 -5.19 -11.20
C ALA A 101 -7.68 -5.15 -12.61
N GLY A 102 -7.11 -5.95 -13.51
CA GLY A 102 -7.46 -5.96 -14.94
C GLY A 102 -8.87 -6.44 -15.21
N ALA A 103 -9.24 -7.62 -14.72
CA ALA A 103 -10.56 -8.21 -14.90
C ALA A 103 -11.57 -7.88 -13.80
N VAL A 104 -11.17 -7.11 -12.79
CA VAL A 104 -11.98 -6.83 -11.59
C VAL A 104 -12.52 -8.14 -11.00
N TYR A 105 -11.58 -9.03 -10.64
CA TYR A 105 -11.94 -10.34 -10.10
C TYR A 105 -12.69 -10.21 -8.78
N PRO A 106 -13.87 -10.84 -8.64
CA PRO A 106 -14.72 -10.67 -7.47
C PRO A 106 -14.20 -11.33 -6.19
N GLU A 107 -13.04 -12.00 -6.25
CA GLU A 107 -12.47 -12.67 -5.10
C GLU A 107 -12.14 -11.68 -3.98
N ASN A 108 -12.71 -11.94 -2.85
CA ASN A 108 -12.58 -11.07 -1.70
C ASN A 108 -11.39 -11.48 -0.77
N ALA A 109 -10.77 -12.62 -1.03
CA ALA A 109 -9.70 -13.13 -0.17
C ALA A 109 -8.49 -12.18 -0.10
N THR A 110 -8.10 -11.57 -1.20
CA THR A 110 -7.00 -10.59 -1.26
C THR A 110 -7.49 -9.18 -0.94
N SER A 111 -8.61 -8.73 -1.51
CA SER A 111 -9.09 -7.35 -1.35
C SER A 111 -9.38 -6.93 0.10
N LYS A 112 -9.66 -7.90 0.99
CA LYS A 112 -9.91 -7.66 2.41
C LYS A 112 -8.64 -7.55 3.26
N LEU A 113 -7.46 -7.96 2.75
CA LEU A 113 -6.26 -8.11 3.57
C LEU A 113 -5.79 -6.78 4.19
N LEU A 114 -5.92 -5.67 3.47
CA LEU A 114 -5.64 -4.35 4.04
C LEU A 114 -6.52 -4.06 5.26
N TRP A 115 -7.82 -4.32 5.15
CA TRP A 115 -8.78 -4.16 6.25
C TRP A 115 -8.42 -5.05 7.44
N ASP A 116 -8.32 -6.35 7.19
CA ASP A 116 -8.06 -7.35 8.24
C ASP A 116 -6.75 -7.03 8.99
N ARG A 117 -5.69 -6.73 8.25
CA ARG A 117 -4.36 -6.49 8.82
C ARG A 117 -4.27 -5.16 9.57
N TYR A 118 -4.80 -4.07 8.98
CA TYR A 118 -4.76 -2.77 9.64
C TYR A 118 -5.59 -2.76 10.92
N TYR A 119 -6.79 -3.35 10.93
CA TYR A 119 -7.58 -3.39 12.17
C TYR A 119 -7.02 -4.35 13.21
N ALA A 120 -6.60 -5.54 12.82
CA ALA A 120 -6.19 -6.58 13.77
C ALA A 120 -4.81 -6.33 14.39
N ILE A 121 -3.90 -5.69 13.66
CA ILE A 121 -2.50 -5.49 14.10
C ILE A 121 -2.24 -4.00 14.37
N GLY A 122 -2.38 -3.13 13.35
CA GLY A 122 -2.03 -1.72 13.48
C GLY A 122 -2.94 -0.96 14.42
N ILE A 123 -4.20 -0.77 14.03
CA ILE A 123 -5.15 0.11 14.72
C ILE A 123 -5.47 -0.37 16.13
N LYS A 124 -5.71 -1.66 16.31
CA LYS A 124 -5.97 -2.23 17.64
C LYS A 124 -4.82 -1.91 18.63
N ASN A 125 -3.58 -2.14 18.20
CA ASN A 125 -2.42 -1.89 19.05
C ASN A 125 -2.21 -0.39 19.31
N LEU A 126 -2.38 0.46 18.27
CA LEU A 126 -2.28 1.91 18.45
C LEU A 126 -3.33 2.45 19.43
N VAL A 127 -4.59 1.97 19.35
CA VAL A 127 -5.66 2.40 20.26
C VAL A 127 -5.38 1.95 21.69
N ASP A 128 -4.90 0.72 21.88
CA ASP A 128 -4.48 0.22 23.19
C ASP A 128 -3.34 1.08 23.76
N ALA A 129 -2.26 1.30 23.00
CA ALA A 129 -1.13 2.11 23.41
C ALA A 129 -1.53 3.57 23.74
N ILE A 130 -2.41 4.19 22.94
CA ILE A 130 -2.94 5.52 23.20
C ILE A 130 -3.66 5.56 24.56
N SER A 131 -4.46 4.56 24.88
CA SER A 131 -5.20 4.51 26.15
C SER A 131 -4.28 4.44 27.39
N ARG A 132 -3.08 3.90 27.23
CA ARG A 132 -2.09 3.67 28.30
C ARG A 132 -1.00 4.74 28.37
N THR A 133 -1.02 5.77 27.52
CA THR A 133 0.03 6.79 27.41
C THR A 133 -0.45 8.21 27.71
N ALA A 134 -1.51 8.37 28.50
CA ALA A 134 -2.01 9.69 28.87
C ALA A 134 -0.98 10.56 29.62
N ASP A 135 -0.03 9.93 30.32
CA ASP A 135 1.09 10.53 31.04
C ASP A 135 2.37 10.69 30.18
N LYS A 136 2.37 10.24 28.92
CA LYS A 136 3.48 10.27 27.96
C LYS A 136 3.08 11.02 26.69
N PRO A 137 3.00 12.36 26.74
CA PRO A 137 2.37 13.13 25.67
C PRO A 137 3.07 13.00 24.31
N ASN A 138 4.39 12.84 24.25
CA ASN A 138 5.10 12.71 22.98
C ASN A 138 4.82 11.36 22.31
N VAL A 139 4.92 10.26 23.07
CA VAL A 139 4.59 8.92 22.56
C VAL A 139 3.12 8.84 22.16
N ASN A 140 2.21 9.38 23.00
CA ASN A 140 0.79 9.42 22.72
C ASN A 140 0.48 10.18 21.41
N ALA A 141 1.11 11.33 21.21
CA ALA A 141 0.94 12.11 19.98
C ALA A 141 1.45 11.35 18.75
N ALA A 142 2.61 10.69 18.81
CA ALA A 142 3.15 9.90 17.70
C ALA A 142 2.22 8.74 17.32
N LEU A 143 1.66 8.04 18.32
CA LEU A 143 0.66 6.99 18.12
C LEU A 143 -0.60 7.53 17.43
N ARG A 144 -1.10 8.69 17.85
CA ARG A 144 -2.26 9.36 17.26
C ARG A 144 -2.02 9.79 15.82
N ILE A 145 -0.84 10.33 15.51
CA ILE A 145 -0.45 10.74 14.16
C ILE A 145 -0.47 9.51 13.23
N HIS A 146 0.16 8.40 13.65
CA HIS A 146 0.20 7.22 12.80
C HIS A 146 -1.16 6.53 12.67
N ARG A 147 -1.98 6.53 13.72
CA ARG A 147 -3.38 6.09 13.62
C ARG A 147 -4.16 6.90 12.59
N ALA A 148 -4.01 8.22 12.59
CA ALA A 148 -4.67 9.10 11.61
C ALA A 148 -4.24 8.77 10.17
N TYR A 149 -2.95 8.48 9.95
CA TYR A 149 -2.45 8.00 8.66
C TYR A 149 -3.12 6.69 8.22
N MET A 150 -3.16 5.68 9.09
CA MET A 150 -3.77 4.38 8.77
C MET A 150 -5.28 4.48 8.50
N MET A 151 -6.00 5.32 9.28
CA MET A 151 -7.43 5.59 9.08
C MET A 151 -7.69 6.28 7.74
N ALA A 152 -6.82 7.21 7.31
CA ALA A 152 -6.92 7.84 6.00
C ALA A 152 -6.78 6.81 4.88
N VAL A 153 -5.76 5.95 4.93
CA VAL A 153 -5.56 4.88 3.93
C VAL A 153 -6.79 3.96 3.84
N LEU A 154 -7.34 3.52 4.98
CA LEU A 154 -8.53 2.68 4.99
C LEU A 154 -9.75 3.39 4.39
N SER A 155 -9.99 4.64 4.80
CA SER A 155 -11.13 5.40 4.29
C SER A 155 -11.00 5.71 2.80
N ASP A 156 -9.79 6.03 2.33
CA ASP A 156 -9.54 6.24 0.90
C ASP A 156 -9.77 4.99 0.05
N VAL A 157 -9.51 3.81 0.62
CA VAL A 157 -9.68 2.54 -0.09
C VAL A 157 -11.11 2.03 -0.03
N TYR A 158 -11.79 2.12 1.13
CA TYR A 158 -13.09 1.48 1.35
C TYR A 158 -14.27 2.45 1.51
N GLY A 159 -14.05 3.73 1.75
CA GLY A 159 -15.10 4.73 2.02
C GLY A 159 -15.40 4.92 3.50
N ASP A 160 -16.66 4.74 3.92
CA ASP A 160 -17.05 4.74 5.33
C ASP A 160 -16.38 3.59 6.07
N ILE A 161 -15.84 3.83 7.26
CA ILE A 161 -15.09 2.81 8.03
C ILE A 161 -15.34 2.94 9.53
N PRO A 162 -15.18 1.88 10.32
CA PRO A 162 -15.02 2.02 11.76
C PRO A 162 -13.81 2.87 12.09
N CYS A 163 -14.00 4.02 12.71
CA CYS A 163 -12.93 4.96 13.06
C CYS A 163 -12.95 5.32 14.54
N THR A 164 -14.00 5.98 15.01
CA THR A 164 -14.08 6.50 16.37
C THR A 164 -14.22 5.42 17.44
N GLU A 165 -14.78 4.27 17.09
CA GLU A 165 -14.98 3.11 17.96
C GLU A 165 -14.01 1.95 17.67
N ALA A 166 -13.22 2.03 16.60
CA ALA A 166 -12.29 0.99 16.21
C ALA A 166 -11.24 0.69 17.30
N GLY A 167 -10.91 -0.59 17.48
CA GLY A 167 -9.88 -1.03 18.41
C GLY A 167 -10.28 -1.00 19.90
N LYS A 168 -11.50 -0.58 20.24
CA LYS A 168 -11.96 -0.35 21.61
C LYS A 168 -12.60 -1.57 22.28
N GLY A 169 -12.42 -2.75 21.71
CA GLY A 169 -12.98 -3.99 22.26
C GLY A 169 -12.55 -4.30 23.69
N TYR A 170 -11.27 -4.07 24.00
CA TYR A 170 -10.71 -4.32 25.33
C TYR A 170 -10.87 -3.12 26.29
N THR A 171 -10.76 -1.89 25.78
CA THR A 171 -10.76 -0.68 26.60
C THR A 171 -12.15 -0.20 26.97
N GLU A 172 -13.11 -0.31 26.05
CA GLU A 172 -14.48 0.20 26.21
C GLU A 172 -15.55 -0.88 25.96
N ASN A 173 -15.14 -2.16 25.78
CA ASN A 173 -16.03 -3.29 25.50
C ASN A 173 -16.89 -3.12 24.23
N ILE A 174 -16.37 -2.37 23.24
CA ILE A 174 -17.03 -2.18 21.93
C ILE A 174 -16.51 -3.24 20.96
N SER A 175 -17.26 -4.33 20.80
CA SER A 175 -16.89 -5.42 19.89
C SER A 175 -17.48 -5.28 18.48
N LEU A 176 -18.48 -4.44 18.29
CA LEU A 176 -19.18 -4.18 17.04
C LEU A 176 -19.14 -2.66 16.76
N PRO A 177 -18.02 -2.13 16.28
CA PRO A 177 -17.87 -0.70 16.09
C PRO A 177 -18.77 -0.19 14.96
N LYS A 178 -19.33 1.01 15.12
CA LYS A 178 -20.07 1.70 14.07
C LYS A 178 -19.14 2.10 12.92
N TYR A 179 -19.70 2.23 11.73
CA TYR A 179 -19.04 2.85 10.59
C TYR A 179 -19.29 4.35 10.63
N ASP A 180 -18.24 5.12 10.86
CA ASP A 180 -18.28 6.57 10.70
C ASP A 180 -18.33 6.91 9.20
N THR A 181 -19.08 7.96 8.85
CA THR A 181 -19.07 8.45 7.47
C THR A 181 -17.69 8.97 7.09
N GLN A 182 -17.35 8.93 5.80
CA GLN A 182 -16.05 9.41 5.36
C GLN A 182 -15.79 10.88 5.74
N GLU A 183 -16.82 11.72 5.78
CA GLU A 183 -16.74 13.08 6.30
C GLU A 183 -16.34 13.11 7.79
N GLU A 184 -16.96 12.27 8.63
CA GLU A 184 -16.63 12.15 10.04
C GLU A 184 -15.19 11.64 10.24
N VAL A 185 -14.77 10.67 9.43
CA VAL A 185 -13.39 10.14 9.44
C VAL A 185 -12.38 11.26 9.13
N TYR A 186 -12.61 12.07 8.10
CA TYR A 186 -11.71 13.17 7.75
C TYR A 186 -11.73 14.30 8.80
N ASN A 187 -12.88 14.55 9.42
CA ASN A 187 -12.97 15.46 10.55
C ASN A 187 -12.14 14.97 11.74
N PHE A 188 -12.22 13.69 12.05
CA PHE A 188 -11.41 13.04 13.07
C PHE A 188 -9.91 13.16 12.76
N ILE A 189 -9.47 12.78 11.55
CA ILE A 189 -8.07 12.82 11.13
C ILE A 189 -7.48 14.23 11.28
N LEU A 190 -8.16 15.24 10.76
CA LEU A 190 -7.68 16.64 10.83
C LEU A 190 -7.59 17.16 12.27
N SER A 191 -8.56 16.78 13.13
CA SER A 191 -8.53 17.14 14.56
C SER A 191 -7.39 16.43 15.29
N GLU A 192 -7.21 15.12 15.07
CA GLU A 192 -6.15 14.32 15.67
C GLU A 192 -4.75 14.86 15.33
N LEU A 193 -4.51 15.19 14.08
CA LEU A 193 -3.22 15.75 13.65
C LEU A 193 -2.96 17.13 14.28
N LYS A 194 -3.97 18.00 14.30
CA LYS A 194 -3.88 19.32 14.95
C LYS A 194 -3.59 19.21 16.43
N GLU A 195 -4.31 18.36 17.14
CA GLU A 195 -4.15 18.18 18.58
C GLU A 195 -2.82 17.51 18.92
N ALA A 196 -2.37 16.53 18.10
CA ALA A 196 -1.08 15.89 18.28
C ALA A 196 0.08 16.86 18.13
N VAL A 197 0.03 17.81 17.17
CA VAL A 197 1.03 18.88 17.04
C VAL A 197 1.08 19.75 18.30
N ALA A 198 -0.07 20.10 18.86
CA ALA A 198 -0.14 20.90 20.10
C ALA A 198 0.37 20.11 21.34
N GLN A 199 0.19 18.78 21.33
CA GLN A 199 0.59 17.90 22.43
C GLN A 199 2.09 17.59 22.43
N LEU A 200 2.72 17.45 21.26
CA LEU A 200 4.15 17.18 21.11
C LEU A 200 5.00 18.29 21.81
N GLY A 201 5.96 17.86 22.60
CA GLY A 201 6.86 18.74 23.34
C GLY A 201 6.29 19.26 24.67
N THR A 202 5.11 18.79 25.09
CA THR A 202 4.55 19.16 26.41
C THR A 202 5.06 18.27 27.56
N GLY A 203 5.74 17.18 27.24
CA GLY A 203 6.40 16.25 28.16
C GLY A 203 7.87 16.05 27.85
N SER A 204 8.51 15.19 28.65
CA SER A 204 9.92 14.79 28.49
C SER A 204 10.09 13.32 28.11
N ASP A 205 9.00 12.63 27.81
CA ASP A 205 8.99 11.24 27.35
C ASP A 205 9.58 11.16 25.94
N GLU A 206 10.31 10.05 25.67
CA GLU A 206 10.99 9.82 24.39
C GLU A 206 10.18 8.91 23.49
N ILE A 207 10.12 9.21 22.19
CA ILE A 207 9.50 8.37 21.17
C ILE A 207 10.49 7.28 20.76
N SER A 208 10.89 6.42 21.68
CA SER A 208 11.93 5.41 21.46
C SER A 208 11.52 4.28 20.50
N GLY A 209 10.23 4.19 20.14
CA GLY A 209 9.70 3.29 19.12
C GLY A 209 9.77 3.82 17.70
N ASP A 210 10.31 5.01 17.50
CA ASP A 210 10.44 5.62 16.19
C ASP A 210 11.48 4.87 15.33
N CYS A 211 11.00 4.30 14.22
CA CYS A 211 11.83 3.66 13.18
C CYS A 211 11.76 4.45 11.86
N THR A 212 11.49 5.75 11.94
CA THR A 212 11.37 6.66 10.79
C THR A 212 12.56 7.61 10.68
N SER A 213 12.63 8.31 9.55
CA SER A 213 13.59 9.41 9.32
C SER A 213 13.36 10.64 10.21
N LEU A 214 12.33 10.63 11.06
CA LEU A 214 12.06 11.71 12.02
C LEU A 214 13.00 11.63 13.24
N TYR A 215 13.68 10.50 13.46
CA TYR A 215 14.73 10.29 14.45
C TYR A 215 14.35 10.69 15.88
N GLN A 216 13.09 10.45 16.28
CA GLN A 216 12.56 10.82 17.61
C GLN A 216 12.54 12.34 17.87
N ASP A 217 12.81 13.16 16.85
CA ASP A 217 12.82 14.62 16.96
C ASP A 217 11.38 15.14 17.00
N ILE A 218 11.04 15.81 18.10
CA ILE A 218 9.71 16.37 18.34
C ILE A 218 9.30 17.37 17.24
N ASP A 219 10.22 18.21 16.79
CA ASP A 219 9.93 19.21 15.76
C ASP A 219 9.77 18.54 14.38
N ALA A 220 10.49 17.44 14.12
CA ALA A 220 10.29 16.63 12.91
C ALA A 220 8.90 15.96 12.91
N TRP A 221 8.47 15.39 14.03
CA TRP A 221 7.13 14.83 14.18
C TRP A 221 6.02 15.87 14.00
N LYS A 222 6.21 17.08 14.52
CA LYS A 222 5.27 18.19 14.29
C LYS A 222 5.20 18.59 12.82
N ARG A 223 6.35 18.77 12.15
CA ARG A 223 6.40 19.06 10.71
C ARG A 223 5.71 18.00 9.89
N TYR A 224 5.96 16.73 10.20
CA TYR A 224 5.30 15.60 9.53
C TYR A 224 3.78 15.63 9.72
N ALA A 225 3.30 15.82 10.94
CA ALA A 225 1.87 15.90 11.23
C ALA A 225 1.18 17.08 10.52
N ASN A 226 1.81 18.26 10.48
CA ASN A 226 1.31 19.40 9.71
C ASN A 226 1.29 19.09 8.20
N SER A 227 2.30 18.41 7.69
CA SER A 227 2.36 18.00 6.27
C SER A 227 1.24 17.00 5.92
N LEU A 228 0.96 16.04 6.79
CA LEU A 228 -0.20 15.15 6.64
C LEU A 228 -1.51 15.94 6.68
N ARG A 229 -1.62 16.93 7.57
CA ARG A 229 -2.81 17.78 7.65
C ARG A 229 -3.01 18.59 6.36
N MET A 230 -1.93 19.09 5.73
CA MET A 230 -2.01 19.74 4.41
C MET A 230 -2.49 18.75 3.33
N ARG A 231 -1.97 17.51 3.28
CA ARG A 231 -2.42 16.46 2.36
C ARG A 231 -3.91 16.20 2.51
N TYR A 232 -4.38 15.94 3.72
CA TYR A 232 -5.78 15.60 3.98
C TYR A 232 -6.73 16.78 3.85
N ALA A 233 -6.27 18.00 4.10
CA ALA A 233 -7.01 19.21 3.76
C ALA A 233 -7.18 19.33 2.22
N MET A 234 -6.13 19.09 1.43
CA MET A 234 -6.23 19.08 -0.02
C MET A 234 -7.15 17.95 -0.51
N ARG A 235 -7.16 16.78 0.14
CA ARG A 235 -8.06 15.67 -0.20
C ARG A 235 -9.53 16.08 -0.23
N ILE A 236 -9.96 16.89 0.69
CA ILE A 236 -11.35 17.35 0.81
C ILE A 236 -11.62 18.70 0.10
N SER A 237 -10.67 19.20 -0.67
CA SER A 237 -10.75 20.57 -1.21
C SER A 237 -11.88 20.79 -2.20
N ASP A 238 -12.35 19.75 -2.86
CA ASP A 238 -13.41 19.88 -3.88
C ASP A 238 -14.80 19.67 -3.27
N VAL A 239 -14.92 18.92 -2.18
CA VAL A 239 -16.20 18.67 -1.50
C VAL A 239 -16.44 19.65 -0.33
N ALA A 240 -15.40 20.11 0.34
CA ALA A 240 -15.48 21.02 1.50
C ALA A 240 -14.42 22.14 1.39
N PRO A 241 -14.48 23.02 0.38
CA PRO A 241 -13.41 23.95 0.01
C PRO A 241 -13.02 24.93 1.12
N GLU A 242 -13.98 25.49 1.84
CA GLU A 242 -13.71 26.47 2.92
C GLU A 242 -12.98 25.80 4.11
N LYS A 243 -13.40 24.61 4.46
CA LYS A 243 -12.73 23.82 5.51
C LYS A 243 -11.33 23.41 5.09
N ALA A 244 -11.19 22.91 3.85
CA ALA A 244 -9.92 22.53 3.27
C ALA A 244 -8.92 23.68 3.29
N LYS A 245 -9.32 24.84 2.82
CA LYS A 245 -8.51 26.08 2.85
C LYS A 245 -8.08 26.43 4.27
N THR A 246 -9.04 26.45 5.20
CA THR A 246 -8.78 26.81 6.61
C THR A 246 -7.77 25.86 7.24
N GLU A 247 -7.94 24.54 7.08
CA GLU A 247 -7.06 23.53 7.66
C GLU A 247 -5.67 23.53 7.02
N PHE A 248 -5.61 23.69 5.69
CA PHE A 248 -4.35 23.77 4.95
C PHE A 248 -3.52 25.00 5.36
N GLU A 249 -4.13 26.19 5.32
CA GLU A 249 -3.45 27.44 5.69
C GLU A 249 -3.05 27.45 7.17
N ALA A 250 -3.85 26.88 8.05
CA ALA A 250 -3.51 26.76 9.46
C ALA A 250 -2.32 25.83 9.70
N ALA A 251 -2.25 24.68 9.00
CA ALA A 251 -1.13 23.75 9.09
C ALA A 251 0.16 24.37 8.50
N MET A 252 0.04 25.03 7.35
CA MET A 252 1.16 25.70 6.68
C MET A 252 1.76 26.85 7.52
N ASN A 253 0.92 27.59 8.25
CA ASN A 253 1.34 28.74 9.06
C ASN A 253 1.60 28.37 10.54
N ASP A 254 1.54 27.09 10.90
CA ASP A 254 1.87 26.65 12.25
C ASP A 254 3.34 26.96 12.58
N ALA A 255 3.61 27.38 13.82
CA ALA A 255 4.96 27.74 14.24
C ALA A 255 5.98 26.60 14.17
N ALA A 256 5.53 25.36 14.24
CA ALA A 256 6.38 24.18 14.07
C ALA A 256 6.78 23.92 12.60
N GLY A 257 6.08 24.56 11.65
CA GLY A 257 6.30 24.39 10.22
C GLY A 257 5.78 23.06 9.67
N TYR A 258 6.21 22.78 8.46
CA TYR A 258 5.91 21.56 7.69
C TYR A 258 7.20 21.09 6.98
N ILE A 259 7.17 19.96 6.29
CA ILE A 259 8.31 19.44 5.51
C ILE A 259 8.59 20.38 4.34
N GLN A 260 9.81 20.92 4.26
CA GLN A 260 10.20 21.96 3.29
C GLN A 260 11.36 21.55 2.37
N ASN A 261 12.07 20.48 2.71
CA ASN A 261 13.21 20.00 1.92
C ASN A 261 13.44 18.50 2.15
N SER A 262 14.27 17.91 1.32
CA SER A 262 14.54 16.46 1.30
C SER A 262 15.21 15.90 2.56
N GLU A 263 15.82 16.74 3.41
CA GLU A 263 16.37 16.29 4.69
C GLU A 263 15.27 16.12 5.76
N GLN A 264 14.09 16.62 5.48
CA GLN A 264 12.91 16.53 6.35
C GLN A 264 11.91 15.47 5.84
N ASP A 265 12.17 14.81 4.70
CA ASP A 265 11.29 13.78 4.17
C ASP A 265 11.03 12.70 5.22
N ALA A 266 9.75 12.35 5.39
CA ALA A 266 9.30 11.35 6.34
C ALA A 266 9.14 9.98 5.65
N PHE A 267 9.88 9.00 6.12
CA PHE A 267 9.81 7.62 5.65
C PHE A 267 10.15 6.62 6.76
N VAL A 268 9.66 5.40 6.62
CA VAL A 268 10.00 4.28 7.50
C VAL A 268 11.30 3.65 7.01
N PHE A 269 12.24 3.42 7.93
CA PHE A 269 13.43 2.66 7.63
C PHE A 269 13.11 1.18 7.48
N HIS A 270 13.60 0.61 6.41
CA HIS A 270 13.58 -0.82 6.16
C HIS A 270 15.00 -1.35 5.97
N MET A 271 15.19 -2.65 6.14
CA MET A 271 16.48 -3.30 6.01
C MET A 271 16.42 -4.42 4.97
N ASP A 272 17.57 -4.82 4.47
CA ASP A 272 17.65 -6.02 3.66
C ASP A 272 17.12 -7.19 4.47
N SER A 273 16.09 -7.83 3.97
CA SER A 273 15.43 -8.96 4.61
C SER A 273 15.49 -10.17 3.70
N PRO A 274 15.73 -11.36 4.26
CA PRO A 274 15.70 -12.60 3.50
C PRO A 274 14.28 -13.08 3.20
N PHE A 275 13.32 -12.17 3.05
CA PHE A 275 11.96 -12.56 2.71
C PHE A 275 11.94 -13.47 1.50
N THR A 276 11.16 -14.52 1.61
CA THR A 276 10.62 -15.19 0.46
C THR A 276 9.10 -15.05 0.51
N LEU A 277 8.52 -14.65 -0.58
CA LEU A 277 7.08 -14.67 -0.76
C LEU A 277 6.56 -16.07 -0.35
N TYR A 278 5.50 -16.12 0.49
CA TYR A 278 4.92 -17.35 1.01
C TYR A 278 5.76 -18.15 2.03
N ASP A 279 6.80 -17.58 2.59
CA ASP A 279 7.36 -18.12 3.81
C ASP A 279 6.43 -17.74 4.98
N GLY A 280 5.78 -18.71 5.61
CA GLY A 280 4.86 -18.45 6.73
C GLY A 280 5.52 -17.76 7.94
N ALA A 281 6.86 -17.69 7.97
CA ALA A 281 7.60 -16.90 8.95
C ALA A 281 7.63 -15.39 8.59
N SER A 282 7.39 -15.03 7.33
CA SER A 282 7.43 -13.63 6.85
C SER A 282 6.15 -12.85 7.18
N ASP A 283 5.05 -13.52 7.52
CA ASP A 283 3.74 -12.89 7.72
C ASP A 283 3.71 -11.83 8.82
N LEU A 284 4.66 -11.85 9.75
CA LEU A 284 4.81 -10.90 10.85
C LEU A 284 6.20 -10.26 10.89
N ASP A 285 7.04 -10.49 9.90
CA ASP A 285 8.35 -9.85 9.79
C ASP A 285 8.25 -8.60 8.90
N PHE A 286 8.00 -7.46 9.50
CA PHE A 286 7.82 -6.18 8.80
C PHE A 286 9.13 -5.41 8.60
N ARG A 287 10.30 -6.02 8.83
CA ARG A 287 11.59 -5.31 8.77
C ARG A 287 11.98 -4.87 7.37
N GLY A 288 11.62 -5.62 6.34
CA GLY A 288 11.87 -5.25 4.95
C GLY A 288 10.68 -4.52 4.32
N ASN A 289 10.95 -3.70 3.30
CA ASN A 289 9.89 -3.13 2.46
C ASN A 289 9.33 -4.21 1.53
N ALA A 290 8.09 -4.59 1.75
CA ALA A 290 7.44 -5.64 0.98
C ALA A 290 6.91 -5.16 -0.38
N LEU A 291 6.80 -3.85 -0.62
CA LEU A 291 6.25 -3.32 -1.87
C LEU A 291 7.06 -3.76 -3.09
N GLY A 292 8.39 -3.63 -3.02
CA GLY A 292 9.26 -4.02 -4.12
C GLY A 292 9.19 -5.52 -4.42
N GLU A 293 9.16 -6.36 -3.37
CA GLU A 293 8.98 -7.81 -3.52
C GLU A 293 7.64 -8.14 -4.18
N MET A 294 6.58 -7.45 -3.78
CA MET A 294 5.26 -7.62 -4.39
C MET A 294 5.23 -7.19 -5.86
N LEU A 295 5.89 -6.08 -6.20
CA LEU A 295 5.96 -5.58 -7.58
C LEU A 295 6.86 -6.44 -8.48
N TYR A 296 7.86 -7.08 -7.91
CA TYR A 296 8.64 -8.08 -8.61
C TYR A 296 7.78 -9.22 -9.19
N GLY A 297 6.69 -9.56 -8.50
CA GLY A 297 5.75 -10.59 -8.87
C GLY A 297 5.92 -11.87 -8.07
N GLN A 298 4.85 -12.62 -8.03
CA GLN A 298 4.68 -13.78 -7.17
C GLN A 298 5.69 -14.90 -7.45
N ASP A 299 6.13 -15.00 -8.69
CA ASP A 299 7.14 -15.96 -9.13
C ASP A 299 7.76 -15.52 -10.48
N PRO A 300 8.86 -16.15 -10.90
CA PRO A 300 9.48 -15.85 -12.19
C PRO A 300 8.55 -16.07 -13.40
N GLN A 301 7.45 -16.77 -13.20
CA GLN A 301 6.48 -17.06 -14.25
C GLN A 301 5.37 -16.02 -14.34
N SER A 302 5.22 -15.16 -13.33
CA SER A 302 4.14 -14.18 -13.25
C SER A 302 4.64 -12.79 -12.83
N PRO A 303 5.58 -12.19 -13.58
CA PRO A 303 6.14 -10.88 -13.24
C PRO A 303 5.12 -9.77 -13.43
N THR A 304 5.25 -8.73 -12.63
CA THR A 304 4.58 -7.45 -12.84
C THR A 304 5.36 -6.63 -13.85
N PHE A 305 4.67 -5.98 -14.78
CA PHE A 305 5.26 -5.11 -15.80
C PHE A 305 4.81 -3.67 -15.60
N VAL A 306 5.60 -2.73 -16.10
CA VAL A 306 5.18 -1.34 -16.23
C VAL A 306 4.05 -1.25 -17.26
N SER A 307 2.98 -0.51 -16.95
CA SER A 307 1.83 -0.40 -17.84
C SER A 307 2.13 0.41 -19.10
N SER A 308 1.33 0.19 -20.15
CA SER A 308 1.36 1.04 -21.35
C SER A 308 1.10 2.50 -21.02
N THR A 309 0.19 2.78 -20.08
CA THR A 309 -0.16 4.15 -19.69
C THR A 309 1.06 4.88 -19.13
N LEU A 310 1.73 4.30 -18.11
CA LEU A 310 2.92 4.92 -17.52
C LEU A 310 4.06 5.04 -18.53
N PHE A 311 4.35 3.96 -19.25
CA PHE A 311 5.45 3.94 -20.21
C PHE A 311 5.30 5.02 -21.29
N TYR A 312 4.13 5.12 -21.91
CA TYR A 312 3.93 6.08 -23.01
C TYR A 312 3.80 7.51 -22.51
N TYR A 313 3.27 7.76 -21.33
CA TYR A 313 3.32 9.09 -20.72
C TYR A 313 4.76 9.57 -20.51
N LEU A 314 5.62 8.73 -19.93
CA LEU A 314 7.03 9.07 -19.76
C LEU A 314 7.74 9.25 -21.12
N LYS A 315 7.47 8.35 -22.08
CA LYS A 315 8.11 8.38 -23.40
C LYS A 315 7.74 9.62 -24.20
N ASN A 316 6.45 9.95 -24.27
CA ASN A 316 5.95 11.05 -25.09
C ASN A 316 6.30 12.42 -24.52
N ASN A 317 6.56 12.48 -23.21
CA ASN A 317 7.05 13.68 -22.56
C ASN A 317 8.60 13.77 -22.53
N ASN A 318 9.33 12.87 -23.20
CA ASN A 318 10.79 12.80 -23.12
C ASN A 318 11.30 12.85 -21.68
N ASP A 319 10.61 12.15 -20.79
CA ASP A 319 10.87 12.19 -19.36
C ASP A 319 12.15 11.43 -19.01
N PRO A 320 13.14 12.06 -18.35
CA PRO A 320 14.40 11.41 -18.00
C PRO A 320 14.21 10.23 -17.02
N ARG A 321 13.06 10.14 -16.35
CA ARG A 321 12.72 9.01 -15.50
C ARG A 321 12.40 7.72 -16.27
N LEU A 322 12.11 7.79 -17.58
CA LEU A 322 11.64 6.65 -18.37
C LEU A 322 12.51 5.40 -18.20
N TYR A 323 13.79 5.49 -18.54
CA TYR A 323 14.68 4.33 -18.45
C TYR A 323 15.40 4.20 -17.10
N GLN A 324 15.11 5.07 -16.17
CA GLN A 324 15.44 4.89 -14.76
C GLN A 324 14.41 4.00 -14.04
N ILE A 325 13.14 4.05 -14.49
CA ILE A 325 12.02 3.29 -13.94
C ILE A 325 11.77 2.01 -14.75
N CYS A 326 11.76 2.10 -16.08
CA CYS A 326 11.34 1.03 -17.00
C CYS A 326 12.56 0.32 -17.57
N ARG A 327 12.77 -0.94 -17.18
CA ARG A 327 13.90 -1.75 -17.66
C ARG A 327 13.42 -3.09 -18.21
N ASN A 328 14.17 -3.63 -19.14
CA ASN A 328 13.88 -4.92 -19.74
C ASN A 328 14.93 -5.94 -19.30
N TYR A 329 14.48 -7.08 -18.76
CA TYR A 329 15.37 -8.08 -18.19
C TYR A 329 15.21 -9.45 -18.85
N ILE A 330 16.34 -10.14 -19.04
CA ILE A 330 16.34 -11.60 -19.15
C ILE A 330 16.42 -12.11 -17.72
N CYS A 331 15.36 -12.73 -17.26
CA CYS A 331 15.31 -13.31 -15.93
C CYS A 331 15.00 -14.79 -16.02
N THR A 332 15.77 -15.59 -15.32
CA THR A 332 15.48 -17.03 -15.18
C THR A 332 15.05 -17.37 -13.76
N THR A 333 15.64 -16.76 -12.80
CA THR A 333 15.27 -16.81 -11.40
C THR A 333 15.48 -15.42 -10.85
N ARG A 334 14.50 -14.58 -10.97
CA ARG A 334 14.56 -13.29 -10.32
C ARG A 334 14.38 -13.53 -8.82
N SER A 335 15.34 -13.10 -8.05
CA SER A 335 15.29 -13.09 -6.61
C SER A 335 15.88 -11.77 -6.14
N GLN A 336 15.31 -11.15 -5.14
CA GLN A 336 15.88 -9.94 -4.55
C GLN A 336 17.22 -10.20 -3.88
N THR A 337 17.40 -11.41 -3.39
CA THR A 337 18.65 -11.83 -2.75
C THR A 337 19.70 -12.33 -3.73
N ASP A 338 19.27 -12.78 -4.92
CA ASP A 338 20.16 -13.21 -5.99
C ASP A 338 19.82 -12.50 -7.31
N THR A 339 20.44 -11.36 -7.52
CA THR A 339 20.32 -10.56 -8.75
C THR A 339 21.24 -11.04 -9.88
N SER A 340 22.03 -12.09 -9.65
CA SER A 340 22.98 -12.63 -10.62
C SER A 340 22.32 -13.16 -11.90
N GLY A 341 21.04 -13.54 -11.83
CA GLY A 341 20.23 -13.95 -12.96
C GLY A 341 19.49 -12.82 -13.69
N ASN A 342 19.61 -11.57 -13.24
CA ASN A 342 18.95 -10.42 -13.85
C ASN A 342 19.89 -9.73 -14.84
N TYR A 343 19.78 -10.08 -16.11
CA TYR A 343 20.52 -9.38 -17.17
C TYR A 343 19.63 -8.29 -17.75
N ASP A 344 20.03 -7.04 -17.57
CA ASP A 344 19.42 -5.90 -18.21
C ASP A 344 19.72 -5.91 -19.69
N VAL A 345 18.69 -5.91 -20.52
CA VAL A 345 18.77 -5.94 -21.99
C VAL A 345 18.02 -4.77 -22.61
N THR A 346 17.80 -3.72 -21.85
CA THR A 346 17.01 -2.56 -22.30
C THR A 346 17.60 -1.95 -23.57
N ASP A 347 18.89 -1.71 -23.60
CA ASP A 347 19.56 -1.08 -24.74
C ASP A 347 19.50 -1.96 -25.99
N GLU A 348 19.60 -3.28 -25.84
CA GLU A 348 19.48 -4.23 -26.93
C GLU A 348 18.05 -4.29 -27.49
N VAL A 349 17.05 -4.21 -26.65
CA VAL A 349 15.64 -4.17 -27.07
C VAL A 349 15.32 -2.87 -27.78
N ILE A 350 15.82 -1.74 -27.29
CA ILE A 350 15.70 -0.43 -27.96
C ILE A 350 16.35 -0.49 -29.34
N ALA A 351 17.62 -0.91 -29.42
CA ALA A 351 18.35 -1.01 -30.68
C ALA A 351 17.68 -1.96 -31.68
N TRP A 352 17.08 -3.04 -31.18
CA TRP A 352 16.30 -3.93 -32.05
C TRP A 352 15.06 -3.23 -32.63
N GLY A 353 14.36 -2.42 -31.83
CA GLY A 353 13.23 -1.61 -32.32
C GLY A 353 13.64 -0.59 -33.38
N GLU A 354 14.77 0.10 -33.19
CA GLU A 354 15.33 1.05 -34.15
C GLU A 354 15.71 0.40 -35.49
N ASN A 355 16.04 -0.89 -35.46
CA ASN A 355 16.38 -1.68 -36.65
C ASN A 355 15.16 -2.43 -37.25
N GLY A 356 13.94 -2.03 -36.94
CA GLY A 356 12.71 -2.57 -37.51
C GLY A 356 12.13 -3.77 -36.80
N GLY A 357 12.61 -4.09 -35.60
CA GLY A 357 12.00 -5.05 -34.69
C GLY A 357 10.87 -4.45 -33.86
N ALA A 358 10.29 -5.25 -32.95
CA ALA A 358 9.19 -4.80 -32.10
C ALA A 358 9.60 -3.73 -31.07
N GLY A 359 10.85 -3.73 -30.63
CA GLY A 359 11.32 -2.84 -29.57
C GLY A 359 10.65 -3.14 -28.22
N ILE A 360 10.52 -2.13 -27.37
CA ILE A 360 9.82 -2.24 -26.09
C ILE A 360 8.30 -2.23 -26.32
N VAL A 361 7.61 -3.22 -25.80
CA VAL A 361 6.15 -3.42 -25.95
C VAL A 361 5.52 -3.53 -24.56
N PRO A 362 5.09 -2.42 -23.93
CA PRO A 362 4.44 -2.46 -22.63
C PRO A 362 3.06 -3.12 -22.68
N CYS A 363 2.57 -3.60 -21.53
CA CYS A 363 1.26 -4.23 -21.39
C CYS A 363 0.18 -3.22 -21.02
N ASN A 364 -1.04 -3.45 -21.50
CA ASN A 364 -2.21 -2.78 -20.92
C ASN A 364 -2.66 -3.50 -19.65
N VAL A 365 -3.30 -2.74 -18.73
CA VAL A 365 -3.98 -3.36 -17.59
C VAL A 365 -5.10 -4.26 -18.12
N GLY A 366 -5.12 -5.52 -17.69
CA GLY A 366 -6.08 -6.50 -18.18
C GLY A 366 -5.59 -7.36 -19.36
N ASP A 367 -4.43 -7.06 -19.94
CA ASP A 367 -3.81 -7.99 -20.89
C ASP A 367 -3.51 -9.32 -20.18
N ALA A 368 -4.01 -10.42 -20.76
CA ALA A 368 -3.76 -11.73 -20.19
C ALA A 368 -2.27 -12.09 -20.29
N TRP A 369 -1.66 -12.31 -19.15
CA TRP A 369 -0.25 -12.70 -19.06
C TRP A 369 0.07 -13.96 -19.89
N TRP A 370 -0.86 -14.92 -19.93
CA TRP A 370 -0.69 -16.20 -20.61
C TRP A 370 -0.72 -16.09 -22.12
N SER A 371 -1.66 -15.33 -22.69
CA SER A 371 -1.79 -15.21 -24.15
C SER A 371 -0.60 -14.51 -24.79
N ASP A 372 0.03 -13.59 -24.09
CA ASP A 372 1.21 -12.87 -24.55
C ASP A 372 2.48 -13.74 -24.52
N TRP A 373 2.50 -14.78 -23.70
CA TRP A 373 3.60 -15.74 -23.68
C TRP A 373 3.57 -16.69 -24.86
N VAL A 374 2.38 -17.12 -25.25
CA VAL A 374 2.17 -18.09 -26.32
C VAL A 374 2.10 -17.42 -27.69
N ASN A 375 1.53 -16.21 -27.75
CA ASN A 375 1.21 -15.49 -28.99
C ASN A 375 1.97 -14.16 -29.13
N GLY A 376 2.92 -13.87 -28.27
CA GLY A 376 3.76 -12.67 -28.37
C GLY A 376 4.56 -12.66 -29.68
N PRO A 377 5.11 -11.50 -30.08
CA PRO A 377 5.93 -11.41 -31.26
C PRO A 377 7.09 -12.41 -31.18
N ASP A 378 7.38 -13.06 -32.30
CA ASP A 378 8.49 -14.00 -32.40
C ASP A 378 9.83 -13.28 -32.14
N ASN A 379 10.34 -13.43 -30.94
CA ASN A 379 11.59 -12.83 -30.50
C ASN A 379 12.82 -13.66 -30.91
N SER A 380 12.63 -14.80 -31.57
CA SER A 380 13.72 -15.63 -32.08
C SER A 380 14.65 -14.87 -33.06
N ALA A 381 14.15 -13.75 -33.57
CA ALA A 381 14.88 -12.88 -34.49
C ALA A 381 15.75 -11.81 -33.82
N ILE A 382 15.83 -11.73 -32.48
CA ILE A 382 16.76 -10.80 -31.80
C ILE A 382 18.19 -11.40 -31.89
N PRO A 383 19.06 -10.95 -32.81
CA PRO A 383 20.38 -11.56 -32.98
C PRO A 383 21.26 -11.43 -31.73
N THR A 384 21.04 -10.35 -30.97
CA THR A 384 21.73 -10.04 -29.73
C THR A 384 21.33 -11.03 -28.61
N LEU A 385 20.10 -11.52 -28.63
CA LEU A 385 19.62 -12.47 -27.65
C LEU A 385 20.35 -13.80 -27.69
N GLU A 386 20.55 -14.35 -28.91
CA GLU A 386 21.30 -15.58 -29.09
C GLU A 386 22.75 -15.44 -28.61
N LYS A 387 23.33 -14.23 -28.75
CA LYS A 387 24.65 -13.89 -28.24
C LYS A 387 24.66 -13.78 -26.71
N LEU A 388 23.67 -13.12 -26.11
CA LEU A 388 23.55 -12.96 -24.66
C LEU A 388 23.31 -14.32 -23.96
N VAL A 389 22.47 -15.17 -24.54
CA VAL A 389 22.26 -16.54 -24.06
C VAL A 389 23.53 -17.37 -24.13
N LYS A 390 24.31 -17.23 -25.21
CA LYS A 390 25.60 -17.92 -25.34
C LYS A 390 26.66 -17.39 -24.38
N GLN A 391 26.63 -16.12 -24.02
CA GLN A 391 27.54 -15.50 -23.06
C GLN A 391 27.17 -15.84 -21.60
N ASN A 392 25.93 -16.17 -21.32
CA ASN A 392 25.40 -16.48 -19.99
C ASN A 392 24.66 -17.80 -19.99
N PRO A 393 25.34 -18.94 -20.23
CA PRO A 393 24.71 -20.25 -20.37
C PRO A 393 24.02 -20.74 -19.08
N ASP A 394 24.45 -20.24 -17.92
CA ASP A 394 23.90 -20.57 -16.61
C ASP A 394 22.62 -19.80 -16.28
N ALA A 395 22.26 -18.82 -17.11
CA ALA A 395 21.03 -18.05 -16.93
C ALA A 395 19.75 -18.88 -17.13
N GLY A 396 19.84 -20.20 -17.38
CA GLY A 396 18.70 -21.14 -17.46
C GLY A 396 17.65 -20.76 -18.51
N TYR A 397 18.06 -19.97 -19.52
CA TYR A 397 17.16 -19.45 -20.53
C TYR A 397 16.54 -20.58 -21.36
N ASP A 398 15.25 -20.77 -21.20
CA ASP A 398 14.46 -21.60 -22.09
C ASP A 398 13.86 -20.72 -23.20
N LYS A 399 14.48 -20.78 -24.39
CA LYS A 399 14.03 -20.04 -25.58
C LYS A 399 12.57 -20.30 -25.97
N ASN A 400 11.98 -21.38 -25.47
CA ASN A 400 10.60 -21.74 -25.78
C ASN A 400 9.61 -21.08 -24.80
N ASN A 401 10.06 -20.65 -23.64
CA ASN A 401 9.19 -20.18 -22.58
C ASN A 401 9.27 -18.67 -22.28
N TYR A 402 10.34 -17.95 -22.66
CA TYR A 402 10.57 -16.57 -22.16
C TYR A 402 10.75 -15.43 -23.19
N PRO A 403 10.64 -15.62 -24.52
CA PRO A 403 10.96 -14.56 -25.47
C PRO A 403 10.11 -13.30 -25.30
N ALA A 404 8.82 -13.44 -25.01
CA ALA A 404 7.88 -12.34 -24.92
C ALA A 404 8.10 -11.43 -23.69
N ARG A 405 8.72 -11.95 -22.62
CA ARG A 405 8.96 -11.19 -21.39
C ARG A 405 10.00 -10.09 -21.54
N MET A 406 11.00 -10.32 -22.37
CA MET A 406 12.13 -9.40 -22.49
C MET A 406 11.76 -8.08 -23.15
N ILE A 407 10.74 -8.06 -23.99
CA ILE A 407 10.24 -6.83 -24.60
C ILE A 407 9.27 -6.08 -23.70
N ARG A 408 8.80 -6.71 -22.61
CA ARG A 408 7.91 -6.09 -21.63
C ARG A 408 8.73 -5.35 -20.59
N PRO A 409 8.56 -4.03 -20.42
CA PRO A 409 9.29 -3.29 -19.41
C PRO A 409 8.79 -3.67 -18.01
N SER A 410 9.72 -3.97 -17.12
CA SER A 410 9.50 -4.16 -15.69
C SER A 410 9.96 -2.93 -14.92
N LEU A 411 9.60 -2.86 -13.65
CA LEU A 411 10.20 -1.89 -12.74
C LEU A 411 11.71 -2.18 -12.61
N ALA A 412 12.52 -1.14 -12.55
CA ALA A 412 13.95 -1.30 -12.35
C ALA A 412 14.26 -1.93 -10.99
N VAL A 413 15.18 -2.89 -10.95
CA VAL A 413 15.48 -3.70 -9.75
C VAL A 413 15.92 -2.90 -8.52
N ASN A 414 16.44 -1.70 -8.71
CA ASN A 414 16.78 -0.82 -7.60
C ASN A 414 15.57 -0.32 -6.79
N PHE A 415 14.37 -0.29 -7.38
CA PHE A 415 13.11 0.00 -6.69
C PHE A 415 12.52 -1.20 -5.93
N GLU A 416 13.03 -2.39 -6.19
CA GLU A 416 12.51 -3.65 -5.66
C GLU A 416 13.25 -4.14 -4.42
N LYS A 417 14.25 -3.40 -3.95
CA LYS A 417 15.03 -3.79 -2.76
C LYS A 417 14.19 -3.69 -1.49
N THR A 418 14.31 -4.69 -0.64
CA THR A 418 13.63 -4.68 0.67
C THR A 418 14.14 -3.58 1.60
N SER A 419 15.34 -3.04 1.36
CA SER A 419 15.89 -1.88 2.07
C SER A 419 15.44 -0.52 1.53
N CYS A 420 14.59 -0.47 0.50
CA CYS A 420 14.00 0.79 0.06
C CYS A 420 13.15 1.42 1.17
N PRO A 421 13.20 2.75 1.33
CA PRO A 421 12.40 3.42 2.37
C PRO A 421 10.91 3.31 2.07
N GLY A 422 10.11 3.16 3.11
CA GLY A 422 8.65 3.25 3.04
C GLY A 422 8.20 4.71 3.10
N ILE A 423 7.89 5.33 1.97
CA ILE A 423 7.61 6.77 1.86
C ILE A 423 6.29 7.14 2.54
N LEU A 424 6.34 8.02 3.53
CA LEU A 424 5.17 8.55 4.22
C LEU A 424 4.77 9.94 3.70
N MET A 425 5.76 10.86 3.58
CA MET A 425 5.55 12.22 3.09
C MET A 425 6.87 12.80 2.62
N THR A 426 6.87 13.48 1.48
CA THR A 426 8.06 14.10 0.91
C THR A 426 7.90 15.60 0.69
N SER A 427 9.02 16.31 0.66
CA SER A 427 9.05 17.71 0.25
C SER A 427 8.58 17.92 -1.19
N ALA A 428 8.77 16.93 -2.06
CA ALA A 428 8.25 16.97 -3.42
C ALA A 428 6.72 17.02 -3.44
N GLU A 429 6.07 16.19 -2.65
CA GLU A 429 4.60 16.21 -2.53
C GLU A 429 4.12 17.54 -1.95
N ILE A 430 4.79 18.06 -0.94
CA ILE A 430 4.44 19.37 -0.36
C ILE A 430 4.50 20.47 -1.40
N GLU A 431 5.53 20.51 -2.24
CA GLU A 431 5.62 21.49 -3.31
C GLU A 431 4.46 21.38 -4.32
N PHE A 432 4.03 20.18 -4.69
CA PHE A 432 2.85 19.99 -5.52
C PHE A 432 1.55 20.40 -4.81
N LEU A 433 1.42 20.13 -3.51
CA LEU A 433 0.28 20.60 -2.72
C LEU A 433 0.24 22.14 -2.62
N LEU A 434 1.39 22.79 -2.46
CA LEU A 434 1.50 24.27 -2.45
C LEU A 434 1.17 24.86 -3.83
N ALA A 435 1.64 24.24 -4.92
CA ALA A 435 1.30 24.66 -6.27
C ALA A 435 -0.21 24.58 -6.51
N GLU A 436 -0.86 23.48 -6.13
CA GLU A 436 -2.31 23.31 -6.28
C GLU A 436 -3.09 24.27 -5.37
N ALA A 437 -2.69 24.45 -4.11
CA ALA A 437 -3.30 25.40 -3.19
C ALA A 437 -3.22 26.85 -3.74
N LYS A 438 -2.06 27.21 -4.28
CA LYS A 438 -1.88 28.51 -4.93
C LYS A 438 -2.76 28.67 -6.16
N SER A 439 -2.89 27.64 -6.99
CA SER A 439 -3.78 27.66 -8.18
C SER A 439 -5.25 27.81 -7.82
N LYS A 440 -5.66 27.29 -6.63
CA LYS A 440 -7.00 27.51 -6.06
C LYS A 440 -7.19 28.90 -5.43
N GLY A 441 -6.16 29.77 -5.45
CA GLY A 441 -6.19 31.11 -4.87
C GLY A 441 -6.07 31.15 -3.34
N TRP A 442 -5.51 30.10 -2.74
CA TRP A 442 -5.21 30.08 -1.31
C TRP A 442 -3.99 30.96 -0.97
N ASN A 443 -3.85 31.34 0.28
CA ASN A 443 -2.81 32.29 0.71
C ASN A 443 -1.45 31.60 0.89
N VAL A 444 -0.91 31.07 -0.21
CA VAL A 444 0.42 30.48 -0.30
C VAL A 444 1.39 31.53 -0.85
N SER A 445 2.61 31.60 -0.30
CA SER A 445 3.69 32.44 -0.82
C SER A 445 4.18 31.93 -2.18
N GLY A 446 4.94 32.71 -2.93
CA GLY A 446 5.46 32.31 -4.24
C GLY A 446 4.40 32.25 -5.34
N THR A 447 4.74 31.58 -6.43
CA THR A 447 3.86 31.38 -7.60
C THR A 447 3.54 29.90 -7.78
N VAL A 448 2.51 29.59 -8.57
CA VAL A 448 2.16 28.21 -8.96
C VAL A 448 3.33 27.55 -9.67
N GLU A 449 3.97 28.29 -10.58
CA GLU A 449 5.08 27.79 -11.40
C GLU A 449 6.33 27.50 -10.57
N GLU A 450 6.67 28.38 -9.61
CA GLU A 450 7.79 28.13 -8.69
C GLU A 450 7.61 26.82 -7.91
N HIS A 451 6.45 26.62 -7.29
CA HIS A 451 6.16 25.38 -6.56
C HIS A 451 6.11 24.16 -7.46
N TYR A 452 5.53 24.27 -8.65
CA TYR A 452 5.49 23.18 -9.63
C TYR A 452 6.89 22.74 -10.03
N HIS A 453 7.77 23.68 -10.40
CA HIS A 453 9.15 23.39 -10.77
C HIS A 453 9.98 22.84 -9.59
N ASN A 454 9.77 23.36 -8.39
CA ASN A 454 10.42 22.84 -7.19
C ASN A 454 9.96 21.41 -6.90
N GLY A 455 8.68 21.10 -7.08
CA GLY A 455 8.12 19.76 -6.95
C GLY A 455 8.79 18.77 -7.90
N ILE A 456 8.97 19.13 -9.18
CA ILE A 456 9.66 18.30 -10.18
C ILE A 456 11.10 18.02 -9.76
N ARG A 457 11.87 19.08 -9.39
CA ARG A 457 13.25 18.92 -8.91
C ARG A 457 13.33 18.00 -7.71
N ALA A 458 12.48 18.24 -6.73
CA ALA A 458 12.44 17.44 -5.51
C ALA A 458 12.05 15.98 -5.79
N ALA A 459 11.09 15.72 -6.69
CA ALA A 459 10.66 14.38 -7.06
C ALA A 459 11.77 13.58 -7.75
N MET A 460 12.48 14.16 -8.71
CA MET A 460 13.59 13.49 -9.40
C MET A 460 14.78 13.27 -8.46
N ASN A 461 15.11 14.26 -7.63
CA ASN A 461 16.16 14.12 -6.61
C ASN A 461 15.81 13.10 -5.53
N MET A 462 14.54 12.97 -5.17
CA MET A 462 14.04 11.91 -4.27
C MET A 462 14.32 10.52 -4.88
N MET A 463 14.07 10.32 -6.17
CA MET A 463 14.39 9.06 -6.84
C MET A 463 15.89 8.79 -6.85
N ASN A 464 16.72 9.79 -7.12
CA ASN A 464 18.18 9.67 -7.04
C ASN A 464 18.64 9.26 -5.64
N LYS A 465 18.11 9.92 -4.61
CA LYS A 465 18.50 9.72 -3.21
C LYS A 465 18.06 8.35 -2.67
N TYR A 466 16.83 7.95 -2.91
CA TYR A 466 16.23 6.79 -2.24
C TYR A 466 16.22 5.52 -3.09
N TYR A 467 16.23 5.65 -4.40
CA TYR A 467 16.18 4.51 -5.32
C TYR A 467 17.42 4.39 -6.22
N GLY A 468 18.42 5.27 -6.04
CA GLY A 468 19.69 5.17 -6.74
C GLY A 468 19.56 5.38 -8.26
N THR A 469 18.59 6.15 -8.71
CA THR A 469 18.56 6.65 -10.09
C THR A 469 19.67 7.68 -10.31
N THR A 470 19.98 8.01 -11.57
CA THR A 470 21.11 8.87 -11.91
C THR A 470 20.70 10.01 -12.84
N ILE A 471 19.55 10.63 -12.56
CA ILE A 471 19.07 11.78 -13.31
C ILE A 471 19.92 13.00 -12.92
N SER A 472 20.60 13.59 -13.89
CA SER A 472 21.45 14.75 -13.65
C SER A 472 20.64 16.04 -13.49
N ASP A 473 21.21 17.04 -12.81
CA ASP A 473 20.60 18.37 -12.70
C ASP A 473 20.30 18.99 -14.07
N ALA A 474 21.18 18.74 -15.08
CA ALA A 474 20.97 19.22 -16.43
C ALA A 474 19.73 18.62 -17.09
N GLU A 475 19.51 17.32 -16.93
CA GLU A 475 18.31 16.65 -17.45
C GLU A 475 17.04 17.12 -16.72
N ILE A 476 17.13 17.37 -15.41
CA ILE A 476 16.01 17.92 -14.63
C ILE A 476 15.63 19.32 -15.14
N GLU A 477 16.60 20.22 -15.31
CA GLU A 477 16.33 21.58 -15.78
C GLU A 477 15.88 21.60 -17.24
N GLU A 478 16.40 20.71 -18.09
CA GLU A 478 15.93 20.54 -19.46
C GLU A 478 14.48 20.07 -19.50
N TYR A 479 14.12 19.09 -18.67
CA TYR A 479 12.74 18.61 -18.54
C TYR A 479 11.79 19.74 -18.12
N ILE A 480 12.15 20.51 -17.10
CA ILE A 480 11.37 21.66 -16.62
C ILE A 480 11.19 22.70 -17.72
N LEU A 481 12.24 23.00 -18.49
CA LEU A 481 12.18 23.96 -19.58
C LEU A 481 11.17 23.57 -20.67
N TYR A 482 11.06 22.29 -20.98
CA TYR A 482 10.15 21.76 -22.00
C TYR A 482 8.74 21.42 -21.46
N HIS A 483 8.53 21.49 -20.15
CA HIS A 483 7.24 21.21 -19.50
C HIS A 483 6.76 22.41 -18.67
N PRO A 484 6.54 23.57 -19.30
CA PRO A 484 6.00 24.73 -18.61
C PRO A 484 4.58 24.44 -18.11
N LEU A 485 4.16 25.19 -17.11
CA LEU A 485 2.80 25.11 -16.60
C LEU A 485 1.81 25.48 -17.72
N SER A 486 0.83 24.61 -17.97
CA SER A 486 -0.23 24.86 -18.97
C SER A 486 -1.35 25.76 -18.41
N ASP A 487 -2.32 26.10 -19.26
CA ASP A 487 -3.54 26.79 -18.85
C ASP A 487 -4.39 25.98 -17.86
N ASN A 488 -4.11 24.68 -17.71
CA ASN A 488 -4.68 23.81 -16.69
C ASN A 488 -3.60 23.37 -15.68
N PRO A 489 -3.27 24.18 -14.68
CA PRO A 489 -2.25 23.86 -13.68
C PRO A 489 -2.54 22.57 -12.94
N ARG A 490 -3.82 22.25 -12.68
CA ARG A 490 -4.21 21.03 -11.97
C ARG A 490 -3.76 19.78 -12.70
N GLU A 491 -3.85 19.74 -14.02
CA GLU A 491 -3.38 18.61 -14.83
C GLU A 491 -1.87 18.43 -14.73
N CYS A 492 -1.10 19.50 -14.93
CA CYS A 492 0.35 19.45 -14.86
C CYS A 492 0.85 18.98 -13.48
N ILE A 493 0.33 19.60 -12.42
CA ILE A 493 0.71 19.30 -11.04
C ILE A 493 0.39 17.84 -10.69
N ASN A 494 -0.82 17.38 -11.02
CA ASN A 494 -1.25 16.04 -10.62
C ASN A 494 -0.70 14.94 -11.54
N TYR A 495 -0.28 15.26 -12.76
CA TYR A 495 0.54 14.37 -13.58
C TYR A 495 1.88 14.06 -12.88
N GLU A 496 2.59 15.08 -12.41
CA GLU A 496 3.85 14.90 -11.70
C GLU A 496 3.66 14.20 -10.34
N ALA A 497 2.60 14.54 -9.60
CA ALA A 497 2.24 13.88 -8.36
C ALA A 497 1.91 12.39 -8.57
N TRP A 498 1.28 12.03 -9.70
CA TRP A 498 1.01 10.65 -10.05
C TRP A 498 2.31 9.86 -10.25
N ILE A 499 3.30 10.42 -10.94
CA ILE A 499 4.61 9.76 -11.09
C ILE A 499 5.35 9.69 -9.74
N LEU A 500 5.30 10.74 -8.93
CA LEU A 500 5.90 10.76 -7.58
C LEU A 500 5.39 9.60 -6.72
N HIS A 501 4.08 9.32 -6.79
CA HIS A 501 3.44 8.29 -5.97
C HIS A 501 3.57 6.86 -6.51
N LEU A 502 4.42 6.61 -7.50
CA LEU A 502 4.75 5.25 -7.99
C LEU A 502 5.14 4.30 -6.85
N THR A 503 5.83 4.82 -5.83
CA THR A 503 6.29 4.08 -4.65
C THR A 503 5.42 4.28 -3.41
N ASN A 504 4.29 4.99 -3.56
CA ASN A 504 3.23 5.13 -2.54
C ASN A 504 1.86 4.95 -3.20
N PRO A 505 1.50 3.72 -3.60
CA PRO A 505 0.32 3.48 -4.42
C PRO A 505 -1.00 3.84 -3.72
N ALA A 506 -1.05 3.80 -2.39
CA ALA A 506 -2.24 4.23 -1.64
C ALA A 506 -2.53 5.72 -1.87
N GLU A 507 -1.53 6.58 -1.71
CA GLU A 507 -1.64 8.01 -1.97
C GLU A 507 -1.83 8.29 -3.47
N GLY A 508 -1.11 7.55 -4.32
CA GLY A 508 -1.26 7.66 -5.77
C GLY A 508 -2.70 7.45 -6.24
N TRP A 509 -3.38 6.42 -5.71
CA TRP A 509 -4.77 6.15 -6.06
C TRP A 509 -5.75 7.18 -5.48
N ALA A 510 -5.53 7.60 -4.26
CA ALA A 510 -6.36 8.60 -3.61
C ALA A 510 -6.24 9.96 -4.31
N ASN A 511 -5.02 10.41 -4.61
CA ASN A 511 -4.80 11.67 -5.32
C ASN A 511 -5.31 11.64 -6.75
N LEU A 512 -5.14 10.52 -7.46
CA LEU A 512 -5.66 10.32 -8.82
C LEU A 512 -7.18 10.51 -8.87
N ARG A 513 -7.93 9.85 -7.96
CA ARG A 513 -9.40 9.96 -7.90
C ARG A 513 -9.87 11.36 -7.49
N ARG A 514 -9.14 12.03 -6.61
CA ARG A 514 -9.45 13.40 -6.20
C ARG A 514 -9.21 14.40 -7.32
N SER A 515 -8.09 14.27 -7.99
CA SER A 515 -7.65 15.27 -8.99
C SER A 515 -8.21 15.01 -10.37
N ASP A 516 -8.48 13.75 -10.70
CA ASP A 516 -8.84 13.21 -12.03
C ASP A 516 -7.71 13.30 -13.08
N TYR A 517 -6.48 13.48 -12.64
CA TYR A 517 -5.29 13.59 -13.49
C TYR A 517 -4.14 12.69 -13.01
N PRO A 518 -3.37 12.13 -13.99
CA PRO A 518 -3.56 12.25 -15.44
C PRO A 518 -4.78 11.48 -15.95
N ALA A 519 -5.21 11.76 -17.17
CA ALA A 519 -6.21 10.94 -17.83
C ALA A 519 -5.66 9.53 -18.07
N LEU A 520 -6.30 8.52 -17.51
CA LEU A 520 -5.90 7.11 -17.68
C LEU A 520 -6.44 6.53 -19.00
N ALA A 521 -5.92 5.37 -19.39
CA ALA A 521 -6.48 4.61 -20.49
C ALA A 521 -7.90 4.12 -20.12
N ASP A 522 -8.84 4.35 -21.04
CA ASP A 522 -10.24 3.91 -20.90
C ASP A 522 -10.32 2.38 -20.96
N ARG A 523 -10.50 1.77 -19.81
CA ARG A 523 -10.56 0.31 -19.67
C ARG A 523 -11.73 -0.33 -20.42
N THR A 524 -12.83 0.42 -20.60
CA THR A 524 -14.01 -0.08 -21.34
C THR A 524 -13.71 -0.32 -22.82
N LYS A 525 -12.64 0.26 -23.32
CA LYS A 525 -12.14 0.11 -24.70
C LYS A 525 -10.94 -0.82 -24.83
N LEU A 526 -10.36 -1.25 -23.71
CA LEU A 526 -9.26 -2.20 -23.76
C LEU A 526 -9.78 -3.63 -23.94
N PRO A 527 -9.07 -4.48 -24.69
CA PRO A 527 -9.39 -5.90 -24.74
C PRO A 527 -9.13 -6.51 -23.35
N ILE A 528 -10.16 -7.10 -22.77
CA ILE A 528 -10.05 -7.79 -21.50
C ILE A 528 -9.78 -9.25 -21.78
N ARG A 529 -8.69 -9.74 -21.25
CA ARG A 529 -8.21 -11.10 -21.49
C ARG A 529 -8.00 -11.88 -20.19
N GLY A 530 -8.52 -11.39 -19.08
CA GLY A 530 -8.44 -12.11 -17.80
C GLY A 530 -9.06 -13.50 -17.92
N ASP A 531 -8.42 -14.49 -17.31
CA ASP A 531 -8.84 -15.90 -17.38
C ASP A 531 -10.06 -16.20 -16.50
N PHE A 532 -10.47 -15.23 -15.68
CA PHE A 532 -11.55 -15.38 -14.70
C PHE A 532 -12.79 -14.57 -15.06
N PRO A 533 -13.97 -15.04 -14.63
CA PRO A 533 -15.18 -14.25 -14.69
C PRO A 533 -14.98 -12.95 -13.90
N HIS A 534 -15.27 -11.82 -14.51
CA HIS A 534 -15.24 -10.51 -13.85
C HIS A 534 -16.64 -10.11 -13.37
N GLU A 535 -16.69 -9.34 -12.29
CA GLU A 535 -17.93 -8.89 -11.69
C GLU A 535 -18.57 -7.76 -12.50
N ASP A 536 -17.74 -6.89 -13.07
CA ASP A 536 -18.20 -5.77 -13.89
C ASP A 536 -18.10 -6.08 -15.38
N GLN A 537 -19.25 -6.28 -16.03
CA GLN A 537 -19.34 -6.52 -17.46
C GLN A 537 -18.88 -5.32 -18.31
N ASN A 538 -18.94 -4.12 -17.75
CA ASN A 538 -18.58 -2.88 -18.45
C ASN A 538 -17.10 -2.50 -18.27
N MET A 539 -16.41 -3.16 -17.35
CA MET A 539 -15.00 -2.95 -17.05
C MET A 539 -14.63 -1.49 -16.74
N GLN A 540 -15.48 -0.79 -16.05
CA GLN A 540 -15.17 0.55 -15.55
C GLN A 540 -14.01 0.50 -14.56
N THR A 541 -13.28 1.61 -14.46
CA THR A 541 -12.23 1.71 -13.45
C THR A 541 -12.85 1.77 -12.05
N PRO A 542 -12.48 0.86 -11.14
CA PRO A 542 -12.99 0.90 -9.78
C PRO A 542 -12.60 2.19 -9.05
N THR A 543 -13.50 2.66 -8.20
CA THR A 543 -13.32 3.86 -7.36
C THR A 543 -13.14 3.53 -5.88
N ARG A 544 -13.39 2.28 -5.47
CA ARG A 544 -13.16 1.75 -4.12
C ARG A 544 -12.96 0.24 -4.16
N LEU A 545 -12.49 -0.33 -3.06
CA LEU A 545 -12.61 -1.76 -2.79
C LEU A 545 -13.91 -2.03 -2.04
N LYS A 546 -14.47 -3.22 -2.26
CA LYS A 546 -15.64 -3.70 -1.50
C LYS A 546 -15.25 -4.02 -0.06
N TYR A 547 -16.19 -3.87 0.84
CA TYR A 547 -15.99 -4.29 2.23
C TYR A 547 -15.78 -5.80 2.34
N PRO A 548 -15.04 -6.27 3.37
CA PRO A 548 -14.93 -7.70 3.64
C PRO A 548 -16.29 -8.34 3.91
N ASN A 549 -16.55 -9.49 3.28
CA ASN A 549 -17.84 -10.20 3.47
C ASN A 549 -18.09 -10.59 4.94
N ILE A 550 -17.03 -10.78 5.71
CA ILE A 550 -17.10 -11.13 7.13
C ILE A 550 -17.80 -10.06 7.97
N GLU A 551 -17.75 -8.80 7.57
CA GLU A 551 -18.44 -7.69 8.23
C GLU A 551 -19.97 -7.88 8.19
N ASN A 552 -20.51 -8.41 7.09
CA ASN A 552 -21.92 -8.75 6.98
C ASN A 552 -22.34 -9.91 7.91
N GLU A 553 -21.38 -10.71 8.36
CA GLU A 553 -21.65 -11.82 9.28
C GLU A 553 -21.57 -11.38 10.75
N TYR A 554 -20.51 -10.65 11.10
CA TYR A 554 -20.21 -10.33 12.50
C TYR A 554 -20.68 -8.93 12.93
N ASN A 555 -20.60 -7.90 12.07
CA ASN A 555 -21.00 -6.53 12.37
C ASN A 555 -22.19 -6.07 11.52
N LYS A 556 -23.12 -6.98 11.29
CA LYS A 556 -24.19 -6.85 10.30
C LYS A 556 -25.02 -5.58 10.39
N VAL A 557 -25.31 -5.08 11.60
CA VAL A 557 -26.13 -3.88 11.79
C VAL A 557 -25.42 -2.66 11.19
N HIS A 558 -24.21 -2.39 11.62
CA HIS A 558 -23.45 -1.23 11.20
C HIS A 558 -22.92 -1.36 9.76
N PHE A 559 -22.61 -2.60 9.34
CA PHE A 559 -22.35 -2.90 7.94
C PHE A 559 -23.52 -2.51 7.04
N ASN A 560 -24.76 -2.91 7.39
CA ASN A 560 -25.93 -2.56 6.59
C ASN A 560 -26.23 -1.05 6.59
N GLU A 561 -25.94 -0.34 7.68
CA GLU A 561 -26.05 1.12 7.72
C GLU A 561 -25.08 1.77 6.71
N ALA A 562 -23.83 1.30 6.64
CA ALA A 562 -22.85 1.75 5.65
C ALA A 562 -23.32 1.43 4.21
N ILE A 563 -23.82 0.20 3.97
CA ILE A 563 -24.36 -0.20 2.67
C ILE A 563 -25.56 0.66 2.26
N GLN A 564 -26.43 1.05 3.18
CA GLN A 564 -27.54 1.96 2.86
C GLN A 564 -27.05 3.34 2.42
N ARG A 565 -25.96 3.86 3.01
CA ARG A 565 -25.35 5.11 2.56
C ARG A 565 -24.72 5.00 1.17
N LEU A 566 -24.29 3.79 0.78
CA LEU A 566 -23.85 3.47 -0.58
C LEU A 566 -25.01 3.23 -1.58
N GLY A 567 -26.27 3.51 -1.21
CA GLY A 567 -27.43 3.29 -2.09
C GLY A 567 -27.97 1.86 -2.08
N GLY A 568 -27.57 1.02 -1.14
CA GLY A 568 -28.10 -0.32 -0.89
C GLY A 568 -27.30 -1.49 -1.47
N SER A 569 -26.18 -1.22 -2.15
CA SER A 569 -25.28 -2.27 -2.65
C SER A 569 -23.82 -1.93 -2.35
N ASP A 570 -23.02 -2.96 -2.10
CA ASP A 570 -21.56 -2.85 -2.01
C ASP A 570 -20.96 -3.20 -3.37
N ASP A 571 -20.46 -2.20 -4.08
CA ASP A 571 -19.85 -2.37 -5.39
C ASP A 571 -18.53 -1.61 -5.53
N TRP A 572 -17.86 -1.81 -6.66
CA TRP A 572 -16.54 -1.25 -6.97
C TRP A 572 -16.58 0.22 -7.44
N HIS A 573 -17.77 0.77 -7.73
CA HIS A 573 -17.93 2.03 -8.47
C HIS A 573 -18.56 3.15 -7.66
N HIS A 574 -18.93 2.87 -6.39
CA HIS A 574 -19.33 3.93 -5.48
C HIS A 574 -18.16 4.84 -5.18
N ARG A 575 -18.36 6.14 -5.48
CA ARG A 575 -17.32 7.14 -5.28
C ARG A 575 -17.21 7.51 -3.80
N ASN A 576 -15.99 7.80 -3.39
CA ASN A 576 -15.72 8.35 -2.07
C ASN A 576 -16.38 9.72 -1.92
N TRP A 577 -16.72 10.12 -0.69
CA TRP A 577 -17.33 11.40 -0.38
C TRP A 577 -16.56 12.60 -0.94
N TRP A 578 -15.24 12.56 -0.94
CA TRP A 578 -14.35 13.60 -1.46
C TRP A 578 -14.11 13.49 -2.98
N ASP A 579 -14.49 12.40 -3.62
CA ASP A 579 -14.31 12.14 -5.04
C ASP A 579 -15.54 12.62 -5.81
N VAL A 580 -15.62 13.92 -6.09
CA VAL A 580 -16.81 14.59 -6.64
C VAL A 580 -16.72 14.92 -8.12
N ASN A 581 -15.51 14.87 -8.71
CA ASN A 581 -15.30 15.18 -10.12
C ASN A 581 -15.38 13.90 -10.98
N GLU A 582 -15.65 14.06 -12.27
CA GLU A 582 -15.64 12.94 -13.19
C GLU A 582 -14.20 12.60 -13.59
N GLN A 583 -13.87 11.31 -13.57
CA GLN A 583 -12.56 10.80 -13.94
C GLN A 583 -12.29 11.01 -15.44
N ASN A 584 -11.11 11.49 -15.76
CA ASN A 584 -10.66 11.68 -17.13
C ASN A 584 -10.08 10.37 -17.69
N PHE A 585 -10.56 10.00 -18.88
CA PHE A 585 -10.06 8.84 -19.62
C PHE A 585 -9.75 9.20 -21.07
N LYS A 586 -8.72 8.54 -21.64
CA LYS A 586 -8.35 8.63 -23.04
C LYS A 586 -8.32 7.26 -23.68
N ALA A 587 -8.51 7.15 -24.98
CA ALA A 587 -8.18 5.93 -25.67
C ALA A 587 -6.69 5.64 -25.53
N ILE A 588 -6.31 4.37 -25.41
CA ILE A 588 -4.88 4.01 -25.24
C ILE A 588 -4.03 4.48 -26.42
N GLU A 589 -4.59 4.56 -27.61
CA GLU A 589 -3.94 5.07 -28.82
C GLU A 589 -3.64 6.57 -28.72
N GLU A 590 -4.48 7.36 -28.03
CA GLU A 590 -4.21 8.77 -27.76
C GLU A 590 -3.07 8.96 -26.74
N ILE A 591 -2.91 8.00 -25.84
CA ILE A 591 -1.79 7.99 -24.87
C ILE A 591 -0.49 7.53 -25.54
N LYS A 592 -0.58 6.63 -26.51
CA LYS A 592 0.60 6.17 -27.28
C LYS A 592 1.16 7.25 -28.22
N GLY A 593 0.37 8.20 -28.67
CA GLY A 593 0.74 9.29 -29.59
C GLY A 593 0.60 8.91 -31.05
#